data_c2280ecf006c405c0dc93cbbaa95e11d
#
_entry.id   c2280ecf006c405c0dc93cbbaa95e11d
#
_cell.length_a   1.000
_cell.length_b   1.000
_cell.length_c   1.000
_cell.angle_alpha   90.00
_cell.angle_beta   90.00
_cell.angle_gamma   90.00
#
_symmetry.space_group_name_H-M   'P 1'
#
loop_
_entity.id
_entity.type
_entity.pdbx_description
1 polymer ?
#
loop_
_entity_poly.entity_id
_entity_poly.type
_entity_poly.pdbx_seq_one_letter_code
_entity_poly.pdbx_strand_id
1 'polypeptide(L)'
;FLTLSYLSFAPQSLRDSRITAGLAPIRTTVDNVYQHTFDRMAERNKEYYEWFPEDAALATRIAEHLRTHEEYLPTGERLTDHRFQMAGHYLGGRWRERGLHYFLETAFAEGDDRLSDQFLSSMSSEVSFLANPLYALMHETIYADGPADGTLPGIAGYELSPSPAPTNWAAARVAAQRPEFSPEAD
;
A
#
# COMPACT_ATOMS: atom_id res chain seq x y z
N PHE A 1 -12.95 -14.25 -6.26
CA PHE A 1 -13.50 -15.03 -5.15
C PHE A 1 -14.56 -16.02 -5.65
N LEU A 2 -15.71 -15.57 -6.18
CA LEU A 2 -16.81 -16.42 -6.61
C LEU A 2 -16.39 -17.57 -7.53
N THR A 3 -15.53 -17.31 -8.51
CA THR A 3 -15.04 -18.32 -9.45
C THR A 3 -14.27 -19.43 -8.74
N LEU A 4 -13.38 -19.08 -7.80
CA LEU A 4 -12.61 -20.05 -7.04
C LEU A 4 -13.51 -20.87 -6.10
N SER A 5 -14.44 -20.23 -5.43
CA SER A 5 -15.41 -20.93 -4.57
C SER A 5 -16.25 -21.92 -5.39
N TYR A 6 -16.70 -21.51 -6.56
CA TYR A 6 -17.49 -22.38 -7.42
C TYR A 6 -16.68 -23.58 -7.94
N LEU A 7 -15.43 -23.34 -8.36
CA LEU A 7 -14.50 -24.41 -8.74
C LEU A 7 -14.22 -25.40 -7.59
N SER A 8 -14.19 -24.91 -6.35
CA SER A 8 -13.90 -25.75 -5.18
C SER A 8 -15.11 -26.59 -4.75
N PHE A 9 -16.33 -26.05 -4.85
CA PHE A 9 -17.53 -26.70 -4.30
C PHE A 9 -18.44 -27.36 -5.32
N ALA A 10 -18.46 -26.90 -6.56
CA ALA A 10 -19.34 -27.42 -7.60
C ALA A 10 -18.68 -27.46 -9.00
N PRO A 11 -17.46 -28.01 -9.15
CA PRO A 11 -16.75 -28.00 -10.43
C PRO A 11 -17.50 -28.73 -11.54
N GLN A 12 -18.29 -29.75 -11.19
CA GLN A 12 -19.09 -30.53 -12.14
C GLN A 12 -20.19 -29.71 -12.86
N SER A 13 -20.52 -28.54 -12.33
CA SER A 13 -21.52 -27.64 -12.91
C SER A 13 -20.90 -26.65 -13.89
N LEU A 14 -19.59 -26.66 -14.04
CA LEU A 14 -18.84 -25.75 -14.91
C LEU A 14 -18.38 -26.49 -16.15
N ARG A 15 -18.55 -25.83 -17.30
CA ARG A 15 -17.95 -26.28 -18.55
C ARG A 15 -16.48 -25.85 -18.64
N ASP A 16 -16.21 -24.59 -18.34
CA ASP A 16 -14.89 -23.99 -18.28
C ASP A 16 -14.89 -22.82 -17.29
N SER A 17 -13.71 -22.41 -16.87
CA SER A 17 -13.52 -21.24 -16.02
C SER A 17 -12.34 -20.43 -16.53
N ARG A 18 -12.56 -19.15 -16.79
CA ARG A 18 -11.53 -18.22 -17.28
C ARG A 18 -11.23 -17.17 -16.22
N ILE A 19 -10.01 -17.22 -15.69
CA ILE A 19 -9.55 -16.30 -14.68
C ILE A 19 -8.55 -15.35 -15.31
N THR A 20 -8.84 -14.06 -15.24
CA THR A 20 -7.97 -12.99 -15.71
C THR A 20 -7.45 -12.19 -14.53
N ALA A 21 -6.30 -11.51 -14.70
CA ALA A 21 -5.62 -10.73 -13.67
C ALA A 21 -5.00 -11.53 -12.52
N GLY A 22 -4.78 -12.82 -12.73
CA GLY A 22 -4.10 -13.69 -11.80
C GLY A 22 -4.99 -14.31 -10.73
N LEU A 23 -4.37 -15.10 -9.88
CA LEU A 23 -4.98 -15.74 -8.72
C LEU A 23 -4.31 -15.23 -7.45
N ALA A 24 -5.07 -15.05 -6.39
CA ALA A 24 -4.51 -14.90 -5.06
C ALA A 24 -3.74 -16.16 -4.68
N PRO A 25 -2.62 -16.03 -3.95
CA PRO A 25 -1.91 -17.18 -3.45
C PRO A 25 -2.81 -17.98 -2.50
N ILE A 26 -2.77 -19.31 -2.65
CA ILE A 26 -3.53 -20.23 -1.81
C ILE A 26 -2.55 -20.84 -0.82
N ARG A 27 -2.94 -20.96 0.44
CA ARG A 27 -2.14 -21.52 1.54
C ARG A 27 -0.81 -20.79 1.75
N THR A 28 -0.90 -19.51 1.91
CA THR A 28 0.25 -18.67 2.25
C THR A 28 -0.08 -17.77 3.44
N THR A 29 0.95 -17.34 4.14
CA THR A 29 0.81 -16.33 5.18
C THR A 29 0.78 -14.94 4.56
N VAL A 30 0.16 -14.01 5.24
CA VAL A 30 0.16 -12.61 4.84
C VAL A 30 1.59 -12.03 4.83
N ASP A 31 2.45 -12.47 5.75
CA ASP A 31 3.86 -12.08 5.78
C ASP A 31 4.59 -12.46 4.48
N ASN A 32 4.36 -13.69 4.00
CA ASN A 32 4.96 -14.16 2.75
C ASN A 32 4.47 -13.35 1.53
N VAL A 33 3.20 -12.97 1.51
CA VAL A 33 2.67 -12.07 0.48
C VAL A 33 3.39 -10.73 0.51
N TYR A 34 3.58 -10.13 1.69
CA TYR A 34 4.28 -8.86 1.82
C TYR A 34 5.76 -8.95 1.48
N GLN A 35 6.44 -10.05 1.83
CA GLN A 35 7.83 -10.26 1.41
C GLN A 35 7.99 -10.08 -0.10
N HIS A 36 7.18 -10.78 -0.88
CA HIS A 36 7.20 -10.66 -2.34
C HIS A 36 6.75 -9.29 -2.84
N THR A 37 5.82 -8.65 -2.15
CA THR A 37 5.35 -7.31 -2.50
C THR A 37 6.46 -6.29 -2.31
N PHE A 38 7.20 -6.36 -1.21
CA PHE A 38 8.33 -5.47 -0.95
C PHE A 38 9.46 -5.65 -1.95
N ASP A 39 9.80 -6.90 -2.31
CA ASP A 39 10.80 -7.15 -3.36
C ASP A 39 10.43 -6.46 -4.66
N ARG A 40 9.17 -6.62 -5.08
CA ARG A 40 8.65 -5.96 -6.29
C ARG A 40 8.62 -4.44 -6.17
N MET A 41 8.29 -3.93 -5.00
CA MET A 41 8.25 -2.49 -4.77
C MET A 41 9.66 -1.89 -4.81
N ALA A 42 10.66 -2.57 -4.25
CA ALA A 42 12.05 -2.14 -4.32
C ALA A 42 12.55 -2.05 -5.78
N GLU A 43 12.25 -3.08 -6.60
CA GLU A 43 12.56 -3.06 -8.03
C GLU A 43 11.90 -1.86 -8.73
N ARG A 44 10.61 -1.61 -8.44
CA ARG A 44 9.86 -0.51 -9.03
C ARG A 44 10.33 0.87 -8.61
N ASN A 45 10.70 1.04 -7.34
CA ASN A 45 11.31 2.26 -6.85
C ASN A 45 12.61 2.57 -7.61
N LYS A 46 13.45 1.53 -7.80
CA LYS A 46 14.68 1.69 -8.56
C LYS A 46 14.40 2.13 -10.01
N GLU A 47 13.51 1.43 -10.72
CA GLU A 47 13.11 1.79 -12.09
C GLU A 47 12.54 3.22 -12.15
N TYR A 48 11.73 3.60 -11.17
CA TYR A 48 11.14 4.93 -11.09
C TYR A 48 12.19 6.03 -11.01
N TYR A 49 13.16 5.91 -10.08
CA TYR A 49 14.21 6.90 -9.92
C TYR A 49 15.26 6.88 -11.03
N GLU A 50 15.35 5.81 -11.82
CA GLU A 50 16.10 5.82 -13.08
C GLU A 50 15.42 6.71 -14.15
N TRP A 51 14.09 6.79 -14.14
CA TRP A 51 13.32 7.64 -15.06
C TRP A 51 13.17 9.09 -14.57
N PHE A 52 13.06 9.27 -13.27
CA PHE A 52 12.82 10.57 -12.61
C PHE A 52 13.80 10.76 -11.47
N PRO A 53 15.10 10.94 -11.75
CA PRO A 53 16.13 11.02 -10.70
C PRO A 53 15.97 12.22 -9.76
N GLU A 54 15.37 13.32 -10.23
CA GLU A 54 15.08 14.52 -9.43
C GLU A 54 14.02 14.27 -8.35
N ASP A 55 13.14 13.31 -8.56
CA ASP A 55 12.04 13.03 -7.62
C ASP A 55 12.55 12.45 -6.29
N ALA A 56 13.70 11.83 -6.26
CA ALA A 56 14.31 11.35 -5.02
C ALA A 56 14.58 12.51 -4.05
N ALA A 57 15.20 13.59 -4.56
CA ALA A 57 15.45 14.79 -3.76
C ALA A 57 14.15 15.49 -3.36
N LEU A 58 13.17 15.52 -4.25
CA LEU A 58 11.87 16.13 -3.99
C LEU A 58 11.08 15.34 -2.93
N ALA A 59 11.04 14.02 -3.01
CA ALA A 59 10.39 13.16 -2.02
C ALA A 59 11.05 13.31 -0.63
N THR A 60 12.38 13.36 -0.59
CA THR A 60 13.14 13.62 0.65
C THR A 60 12.77 14.98 1.23
N ARG A 61 12.76 16.04 0.43
CA ARG A 61 12.37 17.38 0.87
C ARG A 61 10.93 17.41 1.43
N ILE A 62 9.98 16.71 0.81
CA ILE A 62 8.62 16.61 1.32
C ILE A 62 8.60 15.90 2.68
N ALA A 63 9.31 14.79 2.82
CA ALA A 63 9.38 14.04 4.07
C ALA A 63 10.00 14.85 5.21
N GLU A 64 11.10 15.56 4.95
CA GLU A 64 11.74 16.47 5.92
C GLU A 64 10.84 17.62 6.32
N HIS A 65 10.12 18.22 5.36
CA HIS A 65 9.13 19.25 5.64
C HIS A 65 8.05 18.72 6.59
N LEU A 66 7.50 17.54 6.34
CA LEU A 66 6.46 16.92 7.16
C LEU A 66 6.93 16.50 8.56
N ARG A 67 8.24 16.26 8.77
CA ARG A 67 8.83 16.01 10.09
C ARG A 67 8.98 17.28 10.92
N THR A 68 9.15 18.41 10.28
CA THR A 68 9.45 19.69 10.92
C THR A 68 8.27 20.64 10.97
N HIS A 69 7.26 20.45 10.14
CA HIS A 69 6.07 21.29 10.05
C HIS A 69 4.81 20.45 10.23
N GLU A 70 3.79 21.05 10.82
CA GLU A 70 2.48 20.45 10.91
C GLU A 70 1.63 20.83 9.70
N GLU A 71 1.37 19.85 8.84
CA GLU A 71 0.52 20.00 7.67
C GLU A 71 -0.78 19.22 7.84
N TYR A 72 -1.86 19.80 7.35
CA TYR A 72 -3.19 19.21 7.49
C TYR A 72 -3.84 19.02 6.12
N LEU A 73 -4.44 17.86 5.93
CA LEU A 73 -5.24 17.58 4.74
C LEU A 73 -6.55 18.39 4.79
N PRO A 74 -7.21 18.62 3.65
CA PRO A 74 -8.53 19.28 3.63
C PRO A 74 -9.59 18.62 4.51
N THR A 75 -9.42 17.33 4.84
CA THR A 75 -10.28 16.58 5.77
C THR A 75 -10.03 16.90 7.24
N GLY A 76 -9.04 17.73 7.57
CA GLY A 76 -8.65 18.10 8.93
C GLY A 76 -7.69 17.10 9.58
N GLU A 77 -7.31 16.04 8.91
CA GLU A 77 -6.33 15.08 9.41
C GLU A 77 -4.90 15.56 9.17
N ARG A 78 -4.02 15.31 10.14
CA ARG A 78 -2.61 15.62 9.99
C ARG A 78 -1.97 14.74 8.92
N LEU A 79 -1.25 15.33 7.98
CA LEU A 79 -0.37 14.65 7.06
C LEU A 79 0.99 14.46 7.74
N THR A 80 1.41 13.22 7.90
CA THR A 80 2.74 12.86 8.41
C THR A 80 3.60 12.30 7.28
N ASP A 81 4.92 12.25 7.49
CA ASP A 81 5.84 11.59 6.56
C ASP A 81 5.49 10.12 6.33
N HIS A 82 5.06 9.38 7.37
CA HIS A 82 4.55 8.02 7.22
C HIS A 82 3.30 7.94 6.34
N ARG A 83 2.38 8.88 6.47
CA ARG A 83 1.20 8.93 5.58
C ARG A 83 1.58 9.31 4.16
N PHE A 84 2.57 10.17 3.98
CA PHE A 84 3.08 10.52 2.66
C PHE A 84 3.64 9.29 1.92
N GLN A 85 4.26 8.34 2.62
CA GLN A 85 4.75 7.09 2.00
C GLN A 85 3.65 6.30 1.29
N MET A 86 2.38 6.51 1.63
CA MET A 86 1.25 5.89 0.92
C MET A 86 1.16 6.33 -0.55
N ALA A 87 1.79 7.44 -0.93
CA ALA A 87 1.94 7.83 -2.33
C ALA A 87 2.68 6.77 -3.16
N GLY A 88 3.50 5.91 -2.54
CA GLY A 88 4.09 4.74 -3.19
C GLY A 88 3.08 3.80 -3.84
N HIS A 89 1.81 3.88 -3.48
CA HIS A 89 0.72 3.16 -4.14
C HIS A 89 0.63 3.45 -5.65
N TYR A 90 1.09 4.59 -6.11
CA TYR A 90 1.21 4.89 -7.55
C TYR A 90 2.10 3.86 -8.26
N LEU A 91 3.11 3.32 -7.61
CA LEU A 91 4.02 2.32 -8.18
C LEU A 91 3.41 0.91 -8.24
N GLY A 92 2.22 0.70 -7.69
CA GLY A 92 1.47 -0.54 -7.79
C GLY A 92 0.96 -0.90 -9.19
N GLY A 93 0.94 0.05 -10.12
CA GLY A 93 0.49 -0.14 -11.51
C GLY A 93 1.44 0.47 -12.52
N ARG A 94 1.77 -0.27 -13.59
CA ARG A 94 2.75 0.13 -14.64
C ARG A 94 2.43 1.44 -15.39
N TRP A 95 1.23 1.96 -15.23
CA TRP A 95 0.80 3.18 -15.95
C TRP A 95 0.73 4.40 -15.03
N ARG A 96 1.09 4.22 -13.75
CA ARG A 96 0.89 5.23 -12.71
C ARG A 96 2.18 5.95 -12.31
N GLU A 97 3.34 5.51 -12.78
CA GLU A 97 4.65 6.07 -12.43
C GLU A 97 4.71 7.57 -12.82
N ARG A 98 4.25 7.93 -14.00
CA ARG A 98 4.17 9.34 -14.42
C ARG A 98 3.20 10.15 -13.55
N GLY A 99 2.16 9.50 -13.06
CA GLY A 99 1.23 10.12 -12.12
C GLY A 99 1.91 10.49 -10.79
N LEU A 100 2.82 9.64 -10.30
CA LEU A 100 3.62 9.94 -9.13
C LEU A 100 4.54 11.15 -9.38
N HIS A 101 5.24 11.18 -10.50
CA HIS A 101 6.09 12.30 -10.88
C HIS A 101 5.31 13.63 -10.88
N TYR A 102 4.22 13.71 -11.63
CA TYR A 102 3.39 14.92 -11.66
C TYR A 102 2.77 15.26 -10.31
N PHE A 103 2.44 14.27 -9.50
CA PHE A 103 1.96 14.49 -8.15
C PHE A 103 3.05 15.14 -7.27
N LEU A 104 4.28 14.64 -7.32
CA LEU A 104 5.40 15.20 -6.56
C LEU A 104 5.76 16.61 -7.02
N GLU A 105 5.76 16.89 -8.34
CA GLU A 105 6.02 18.23 -8.87
C GLU A 105 5.09 19.30 -8.31
N THR A 106 3.87 18.93 -7.92
CA THR A 106 2.90 19.88 -7.34
C THR A 106 3.10 20.11 -5.84
N ALA A 107 4.10 19.48 -5.22
CA ALA A 107 4.20 19.44 -3.76
C ALA A 107 4.34 20.82 -3.10
N PHE A 108 5.19 21.68 -3.64
CA PHE A 108 5.42 22.99 -3.07
C PHE A 108 4.76 24.10 -3.89
N ALA A 109 4.25 25.13 -3.20
CA ALA A 109 3.78 26.33 -3.85
C ALA A 109 4.96 27.08 -4.51
N GLU A 110 4.70 27.73 -5.64
CA GLU A 110 5.74 28.46 -6.37
C GLU A 110 6.33 29.58 -5.49
N GLY A 111 7.67 29.52 -5.31
CA GLY A 111 8.40 30.52 -4.50
C GLY A 111 8.19 30.40 -3.00
N ASP A 112 7.61 29.31 -2.50
CA ASP A 112 7.31 29.08 -1.09
C ASP A 112 7.88 27.72 -0.65
N ASP A 113 8.17 27.58 0.65
CA ASP A 113 8.50 26.31 1.28
C ASP A 113 7.27 25.59 1.85
N ARG A 114 6.08 26.13 1.67
CA ARG A 114 4.82 25.53 2.12
C ARG A 114 4.30 24.53 1.09
N LEU A 115 3.72 23.42 1.56
CA LEU A 115 3.02 22.48 0.69
C LEU A 115 1.81 23.16 0.00
N SER A 116 1.62 22.87 -1.27
CA SER A 116 0.54 23.44 -2.05
C SER A 116 -0.82 22.86 -1.68
N ASP A 117 -1.88 23.65 -1.80
CA ASP A 117 -3.24 23.19 -1.59
C ASP A 117 -3.63 22.08 -2.60
N GLN A 118 -3.05 22.12 -3.81
CA GLN A 118 -3.23 21.08 -4.83
C GLN A 118 -2.64 19.75 -4.37
N PHE A 119 -1.41 19.78 -3.86
CA PHE A 119 -0.76 18.56 -3.34
C PHE A 119 -1.52 17.99 -2.15
N LEU A 120 -1.90 18.83 -1.18
CA LEU A 120 -2.65 18.39 0.00
C LEU A 120 -4.03 17.80 -0.36
N SER A 121 -4.71 18.38 -1.34
CA SER A 121 -5.97 17.84 -1.86
C SER A 121 -5.81 16.51 -2.56
N SER A 122 -4.78 16.38 -3.40
CA SER A 122 -4.46 15.13 -4.08
C SER A 122 -4.05 14.04 -3.08
N MET A 123 -3.21 14.40 -2.11
CA MET A 123 -2.80 13.50 -1.04
C MET A 123 -4.00 13.01 -0.20
N SER A 124 -4.94 13.91 0.10
CA SER A 124 -6.19 13.53 0.79
C SER A 124 -6.95 12.43 0.05
N SER A 125 -7.01 12.50 -1.27
CA SER A 125 -7.68 11.50 -2.09
C SER A 125 -6.95 10.15 -2.09
N GLU A 126 -5.62 10.16 -2.05
CA GLU A 126 -4.80 8.93 -2.07
C GLU A 126 -4.78 8.20 -0.70
N VAL A 127 -4.82 8.92 0.42
CA VAL A 127 -4.71 8.32 1.76
C VAL A 127 -6.05 8.12 2.46
N SER A 128 -7.13 8.64 1.89
CA SER A 128 -8.46 8.52 2.48
C SER A 128 -9.16 7.25 2.00
N PHE A 129 -9.54 6.41 2.95
CA PHE A 129 -10.41 5.27 2.68
C PHE A 129 -11.87 5.53 3.08
N LEU A 130 -12.25 6.78 3.31
CA LEU A 130 -13.60 7.15 3.75
C LEU A 130 -14.70 6.71 2.77
N ALA A 131 -14.40 6.72 1.47
CA ALA A 131 -15.33 6.24 0.46
C ALA A 131 -15.46 4.71 0.42
N ASN A 132 -14.47 3.99 0.93
CA ASN A 132 -14.46 2.52 0.95
C ASN A 132 -13.70 1.97 2.18
N PRO A 133 -14.22 2.15 3.38
CA PRO A 133 -13.53 1.75 4.61
C PRO A 133 -13.34 0.21 4.71
N LEU A 134 -14.25 -0.57 4.13
CA LEU A 134 -14.12 -2.03 4.10
C LEU A 134 -12.90 -2.48 3.29
N TYR A 135 -12.52 -1.75 2.25
CA TYR A 135 -11.33 -2.05 1.49
C TYR A 135 -10.08 -2.02 2.38
N ALA A 136 -9.94 -1.00 3.20
CA ALA A 136 -8.82 -0.89 4.13
C ALA A 136 -8.84 -1.98 5.21
N LEU A 137 -10.02 -2.24 5.80
CA LEU A 137 -10.17 -3.22 6.88
C LEU A 137 -9.95 -4.67 6.43
N MET A 138 -10.41 -5.00 5.22
CA MET A 138 -10.39 -6.37 4.72
C MET A 138 -9.20 -6.67 3.80
N HIS A 139 -8.32 -5.70 3.58
CA HIS A 139 -7.28 -5.80 2.55
C HIS A 139 -6.37 -7.02 2.74
N GLU A 140 -5.88 -7.25 3.95
CA GLU A 140 -4.99 -8.39 4.21
C GLU A 140 -5.71 -9.74 4.09
N THR A 141 -6.97 -9.80 4.53
CA THR A 141 -7.74 -11.05 4.56
C THR A 141 -8.12 -11.59 3.18
N ILE A 142 -8.11 -10.75 2.15
CA ILE A 142 -8.43 -11.18 0.78
C ILE A 142 -7.22 -11.79 0.04
N TYR A 143 -6.02 -11.68 0.58
CA TYR A 143 -4.78 -12.14 -0.06
C TYR A 143 -4.13 -13.33 0.64
N ALA A 144 -4.61 -13.75 1.79
CA ALA A 144 -4.04 -14.87 2.53
C ALA A 144 -5.13 -15.67 3.25
N ASP A 145 -4.98 -16.97 3.33
CA ASP A 145 -5.96 -17.89 3.88
C ASP A 145 -5.51 -18.57 5.18
N GLY A 146 -4.57 -17.98 5.89
CA GLY A 146 -4.17 -18.42 7.21
C GLY A 146 -2.71 -18.84 7.36
N PRO A 147 -2.36 -19.46 8.48
CA PRO A 147 -0.99 -19.86 8.78
C PRO A 147 -0.51 -20.96 7.82
N ALA A 148 0.82 -20.96 7.57
CA ALA A 148 1.48 -21.88 6.64
C ALA A 148 1.43 -23.37 7.05
N ASP A 149 0.96 -23.67 8.26
CA ASP A 149 0.86 -25.03 8.80
C ASP A 149 -0.36 -25.82 8.28
N GLY A 150 -1.17 -25.21 7.43
CA GLY A 150 -2.34 -25.83 6.82
C GLY A 150 -3.56 -25.93 7.75
N THR A 151 -3.50 -25.39 8.94
CA THR A 151 -4.67 -25.18 9.77
C THR A 151 -5.48 -24.07 9.13
N LEU A 152 -6.62 -24.42 8.53
CA LEU A 152 -7.59 -23.43 8.12
C LEU A 152 -8.11 -22.80 9.41
N PRO A 153 -7.88 -21.49 9.65
CA PRO A 153 -8.60 -20.85 10.70
C PRO A 153 -10.07 -20.93 10.32
N GLY A 154 -10.85 -21.64 11.11
CA GLY A 154 -12.26 -21.37 11.13
C GLY A 154 -12.42 -19.87 11.34
N ILE A 155 -13.54 -19.30 10.88
CA ILE A 155 -13.87 -17.87 11.12
C ILE A 155 -13.67 -17.47 12.59
N ALA A 156 -13.73 -18.44 13.52
CA ALA A 156 -13.44 -18.29 14.96
C ALA A 156 -11.93 -18.26 15.32
N GLY A 157 -11.02 -18.59 14.42
CA GLY A 157 -9.56 -18.58 14.66
C GLY A 157 -8.85 -17.33 14.14
N TYR A 158 -9.56 -16.43 13.48
CA TYR A 158 -9.11 -15.05 13.36
C TYR A 158 -9.29 -14.39 14.73
N GLU A 159 -8.33 -14.61 15.61
CA GLU A 159 -8.09 -13.65 16.66
C GLU A 159 -7.72 -12.36 15.94
N LEU A 160 -8.71 -11.50 15.79
CA LEU A 160 -8.47 -10.09 15.58
C LEU A 160 -7.50 -9.72 16.71
N SER A 161 -6.23 -9.60 16.37
CA SER A 161 -5.23 -9.18 17.34
C SER A 161 -5.81 -7.95 18.05
N PRO A 162 -5.85 -7.91 19.38
CA PRO A 162 -6.50 -6.83 20.12
C PRO A 162 -5.82 -5.48 19.94
N SER A 163 -4.89 -5.39 19.03
CA SER A 163 -4.23 -4.14 18.71
C SER A 163 -5.13 -3.26 17.85
N PRO A 164 -5.32 -2.01 18.24
CA PRO A 164 -6.09 -1.03 17.46
C PRO A 164 -5.39 -0.57 16.18
N ALA A 165 -4.28 -1.21 15.80
CA ALA A 165 -3.58 -0.83 14.59
C ALA A 165 -4.32 -1.36 13.36
N PRO A 166 -4.53 -0.51 12.37
CA PRO A 166 -5.24 -0.88 11.16
C PRO A 166 -4.44 -1.89 10.35
N THR A 167 -5.14 -2.61 9.59
CA THR A 167 -4.94 -3.48 8.43
C THR A 167 -3.54 -3.68 7.82
N ASN A 168 -2.46 -3.07 8.29
CA ASN A 168 -1.11 -3.18 7.74
C ASN A 168 -0.10 -3.80 8.72
N TRP A 169 -0.56 -4.64 9.63
CA TRP A 169 0.28 -5.28 10.63
C TRP A 169 1.40 -6.11 10.04
N ALA A 170 1.04 -6.94 9.07
CA ALA A 170 2.00 -7.77 8.41
C ALA A 170 2.94 -6.93 7.55
N ALA A 171 2.44 -5.90 6.88
CA ALA A 171 3.27 -4.95 6.14
C ALA A 171 4.30 -4.26 7.05
N ALA A 172 3.86 -3.72 8.19
CA ALA A 172 4.76 -3.07 9.14
C ALA A 172 5.78 -4.05 9.73
N ARG A 173 5.36 -5.29 10.05
CA ARG A 173 6.24 -6.34 10.57
C ARG A 173 7.30 -6.76 9.56
N VAL A 174 6.92 -6.91 8.30
CA VAL A 174 7.83 -7.26 7.22
C VAL A 174 8.77 -6.08 6.92
N ALA A 175 8.25 -4.86 6.87
CA ALA A 175 9.07 -3.66 6.67
C ALA A 175 10.13 -3.48 7.77
N ALA A 176 9.77 -3.75 9.03
CA ALA A 176 10.72 -3.69 10.16
C ALA A 176 11.90 -4.69 10.05
N GLN A 177 11.77 -5.73 9.24
CA GLN A 177 12.82 -6.70 8.97
C GLN A 177 13.69 -6.32 7.75
N ARG A 178 13.38 -5.23 7.08
CA ARG A 178 14.02 -4.78 5.85
C ARG A 178 14.59 -3.38 6.03
N PRO A 179 15.91 -3.24 6.24
CA PRO A 179 16.52 -1.94 6.54
C PRO A 179 16.31 -0.91 5.42
N GLU A 180 16.19 -1.35 4.17
CA GLU A 180 15.93 -0.47 3.02
C GLU A 180 14.57 0.25 3.06
N PHE A 181 13.65 -0.20 3.93
CA PHE A 181 12.34 0.44 4.15
C PHE A 181 12.22 1.03 5.56
N SER A 182 13.30 0.99 6.35
CA SER A 182 13.31 1.61 7.67
C SER A 182 13.45 3.13 7.53
N PRO A 183 12.68 3.93 8.26
CA PRO A 183 12.87 5.37 8.30
C PRO A 183 14.19 5.80 8.97
N GLU A 184 14.94 4.86 9.53
CA GLU A 184 16.25 5.08 10.17
C GLU A 184 17.43 4.65 9.28
N ALA A 185 17.16 4.21 8.04
CA ALA A 185 18.20 3.80 7.09
C ALA A 185 18.70 5.03 6.30
N ASP A 186 19.49 5.89 6.97
CA ASP A 186 20.37 6.89 6.37
C ASP A 186 21.68 6.93 7.13
#